data_db80bd18679f4bfc77cc777cd3aaaee8
#
_entry.id   db80bd18679f4bfc77cc777cd3aaaee8
#
_cell.length_a   1.000
_cell.length_b   1.000
_cell.length_c   1.000
_cell.angle_alpha   90.00
_cell.angle_beta   90.00
_cell.angle_gamma   90.00
#
_symmetry.space_group_name_H-M   'P 1'
#
loop_
_entity.id
_entity.type
_entity.pdbx_description
1 polymer ?
#
loop_
_entity_poly.entity_id
_entity_poly.type
_entity_poly.pdbx_seq_one_letter_code
_entity_poly.pdbx_strand_id
1 'polypeptide(L)'
;MMPVLLAVAAAMFFGVGDVFGGVTIRRSGRPGAAISLALTVTATSVVLVGLMVVVRPPEAVEVTDVAWPALAGLLMALTRPLLYQGMARGPVAVFAPGFGLTMIAVPTLLGPLVGQHLATVELLGVLLAVPAVVLLSSGDGLPRLGEVFRSRVIGLAAVVGTSIGLAGMLITRADPAAGEVPALVMLLVGVVVLSPLAHARSGSVWPDQMIRRPGLLLGCISGSAFALSTAAYLRGSAAVVTALIALCPGVSVAVAWRFLNEKVVPLQLLGGAFGVASVVSFSLGS
;
A
#
# COMPACT_ATOMS: atom_id res chain seq x y z
N MET A 1 -1.60 -6.90 19.75
CA MET A 1 -1.33 -5.43 19.73
C MET A 1 -0.14 -5.00 18.85
N MET A 2 1.01 -5.68 18.89
CA MET A 2 2.17 -5.29 18.07
C MET A 2 1.87 -5.22 16.56
N PRO A 3 1.23 -6.22 15.91
CA PRO A 3 0.92 -6.15 14.47
C PRO A 3 0.02 -4.96 14.10
N VAL A 4 -0.95 -4.63 14.97
CA VAL A 4 -1.86 -3.49 14.76
C VAL A 4 -1.09 -2.17 14.75
N LEU A 5 -0.20 -1.96 15.72
CA LEU A 5 0.61 -0.73 15.80
C LEU A 5 1.54 -0.59 14.58
N LEU A 6 2.17 -1.69 14.16
CA LEU A 6 3.04 -1.71 12.98
C LEU A 6 2.25 -1.43 11.69
N ALA A 7 1.04 -2.02 11.54
CA ALA A 7 0.19 -1.79 10.38
C ALA A 7 -0.34 -0.35 10.32
N VAL A 8 -0.75 0.23 11.45
CA VAL A 8 -1.16 1.64 11.53
C VAL A 8 0.00 2.57 11.19
N ALA A 9 1.20 2.32 11.73
CA ALA A 9 2.39 3.08 11.37
C ALA A 9 2.71 2.97 9.88
N ALA A 10 2.64 1.75 9.30
CA ALA A 10 2.80 1.55 7.86
C ALA A 10 1.77 2.34 7.04
N ALA A 11 0.49 2.34 7.45
CA ALA A 11 -0.57 3.11 6.80
C ALA A 11 -0.28 4.63 6.83
N MET A 12 0.30 5.15 7.91
CA MET A 12 0.71 6.55 7.99
C MET A 12 1.79 6.88 6.94
N PHE A 13 2.82 6.06 6.83
CA PHE A 13 3.87 6.26 5.83
C PHE A 13 3.35 6.09 4.40
N PHE A 14 2.51 5.09 4.13
CA PHE A 14 1.90 4.91 2.80
C PHE A 14 1.02 6.10 2.43
N GLY A 15 0.15 6.58 3.34
CA GLY A 15 -0.73 7.71 3.07
C GLY A 15 0.04 9.00 2.73
N VAL A 16 1.13 9.29 3.45
CA VAL A 16 2.04 10.39 3.11
C VAL A 16 2.67 10.18 1.75
N GLY A 17 3.19 8.96 1.49
CA GLY A 17 3.86 8.60 0.23
C GLY A 17 2.93 8.74 -0.98
N ASP A 18 1.68 8.32 -0.87
CA ASP A 18 0.69 8.37 -1.95
C ASP A 18 0.34 9.80 -2.35
N VAL A 19 0.14 10.70 -1.39
CA VAL A 19 -0.15 12.12 -1.67
C VAL A 19 1.01 12.77 -2.41
N PHE A 20 2.22 12.69 -1.86
CA PHE A 20 3.39 13.33 -2.47
C PHE A 20 3.83 12.63 -3.75
N GLY A 21 3.62 11.32 -3.88
CA GLY A 21 3.81 10.59 -5.13
C GLY A 21 2.88 11.08 -6.24
N GLY A 22 1.59 11.22 -5.94
CA GLY A 22 0.61 11.79 -6.87
C GLY A 22 0.94 13.22 -7.29
N VAL A 23 1.34 14.08 -6.34
CA VAL A 23 1.78 15.46 -6.61
C VAL A 23 3.01 15.48 -7.52
N THR A 24 4.00 14.62 -7.25
CA THR A 24 5.23 14.53 -8.06
C THR A 24 4.93 14.17 -9.51
N ILE A 25 4.06 13.18 -9.74
CA ILE A 25 3.68 12.76 -11.10
C ILE A 25 2.92 13.88 -11.82
N ARG A 26 1.95 14.50 -11.16
CA ARG A 26 1.19 15.62 -11.74
C ARG A 26 2.10 16.77 -12.14
N ARG A 27 3.06 17.14 -11.29
CA ARG A 27 4.02 18.22 -11.57
C ARG A 27 4.99 17.90 -12.71
N SER A 28 5.39 16.63 -12.85
CA SER A 28 6.32 16.24 -13.93
C SER A 28 5.68 16.30 -15.31
N GLY A 29 4.39 15.98 -15.43
CA GLY A 29 3.63 15.98 -16.69
C GLY A 29 4.16 15.06 -17.78
N ARG A 30 5.21 14.28 -17.53
CA ARG A 30 5.93 13.49 -18.53
C ARG A 30 5.36 12.10 -18.73
N PRO A 31 5.34 11.57 -19.96
CA PRO A 31 5.08 10.15 -20.18
C PRO A 31 6.12 9.29 -19.43
N GLY A 32 5.67 8.23 -18.77
CA GLY A 32 6.57 7.34 -18.02
C GLY A 32 6.95 7.81 -16.60
N ALA A 33 6.57 9.02 -16.17
CA ALA A 33 6.88 9.56 -14.84
C ALA A 33 6.48 8.61 -13.70
N ALA A 34 5.34 7.93 -13.81
CA ALA A 34 4.88 6.98 -12.80
C ALA A 34 5.83 5.77 -12.65
N ILE A 35 6.38 5.28 -13.75
CA ILE A 35 7.32 4.14 -13.75
C ILE A 35 8.68 4.59 -13.21
N SER A 36 9.18 5.74 -13.66
CA SER A 36 10.44 6.32 -13.17
C SER A 36 10.37 6.62 -11.67
N LEU A 37 9.25 7.16 -11.18
CA LEU A 37 9.03 7.39 -9.76
C LEU A 37 8.97 6.06 -9.00
N ALA A 38 8.22 5.08 -9.50
CA ALA A 38 8.10 3.77 -8.87
C ALA A 38 9.48 3.09 -8.75
N LEU A 39 10.29 3.12 -9.81
CA LEU A 39 11.65 2.59 -9.78
C LEU A 39 12.54 3.32 -8.78
N THR A 40 12.55 4.66 -8.80
CA THR A 40 13.38 5.47 -7.89
C THR A 40 13.01 5.23 -6.42
N VAL A 41 11.71 5.23 -6.12
CA VAL A 41 11.17 4.94 -4.78
C VAL A 41 11.58 3.54 -4.35
N THR A 42 11.40 2.53 -5.22
CA THR A 42 11.74 1.14 -4.90
C THR A 42 13.25 0.95 -4.70
N ALA A 43 14.09 1.52 -5.57
CA ALA A 43 15.54 1.44 -5.44
C ALA A 43 16.05 2.10 -4.14
N THR A 44 15.51 3.25 -3.77
CA THR A 44 15.85 3.90 -2.50
C THR A 44 15.37 3.09 -1.30
N SER A 45 14.16 2.49 -1.40
CA SER A 45 13.65 1.58 -0.36
C SER A 45 14.53 0.36 -0.17
N VAL A 46 15.11 -0.19 -1.27
CA VAL A 46 16.10 -1.30 -1.19
C VAL A 46 17.32 -0.89 -0.36
N VAL A 47 17.84 0.32 -0.60
CA VAL A 47 19.01 0.80 0.16
C VAL A 47 18.66 0.94 1.66
N LEU A 48 17.50 1.52 1.98
CA LEU A 48 17.10 1.70 3.38
C LEU A 48 16.85 0.36 4.08
N VAL A 49 16.06 -0.53 3.47
CA VAL A 49 15.74 -1.83 4.07
C VAL A 49 16.98 -2.74 4.09
N GLY A 50 17.84 -2.68 3.06
CA GLY A 50 19.11 -3.37 3.05
C GLY A 50 20.02 -2.94 4.20
N LEU A 51 20.06 -1.64 4.51
CA LEU A 51 20.77 -1.13 5.67
C LEU A 51 20.18 -1.67 6.99
N MET A 52 18.84 -1.76 7.08
CA MET A 52 18.17 -2.36 8.26
C MET A 52 18.58 -3.82 8.45
N VAL A 53 18.65 -4.61 7.36
CA VAL A 53 19.10 -6.02 7.41
C VAL A 53 20.57 -6.11 7.87
N VAL A 54 21.45 -5.20 7.43
CA VAL A 54 22.85 -5.17 7.86
C VAL A 54 22.97 -4.81 9.35
N VAL A 55 22.17 -3.85 9.83
CA VAL A 55 22.20 -3.41 11.24
C VAL A 55 21.53 -4.43 12.17
N ARG A 56 20.52 -5.11 11.68
CA ARG A 56 19.78 -6.16 12.40
C ARG A 56 19.69 -7.41 11.53
N PRO A 57 20.76 -8.21 11.49
CA PRO A 57 20.77 -9.42 10.67
C PRO A 57 19.69 -10.40 11.12
N PRO A 58 19.08 -11.15 10.18
CA PRO A 58 18.08 -12.15 10.50
C PRO A 58 18.69 -13.27 11.35
N GLU A 59 17.87 -13.89 12.19
CA GLU A 59 18.28 -15.05 12.99
C GLU A 59 18.41 -16.31 12.12
N ALA A 60 17.47 -16.48 11.19
CA ALA A 60 17.47 -17.58 10.22
C ALA A 60 16.77 -17.09 8.93
N VAL A 61 17.12 -17.69 7.80
CA VAL A 61 16.48 -17.43 6.51
C VAL A 61 16.27 -18.76 5.80
N GLU A 62 15.03 -19.07 5.50
CA GLU A 62 14.65 -20.25 4.73
C GLU A 62 14.28 -19.89 3.29
N VAL A 63 14.13 -20.90 2.44
CA VAL A 63 13.72 -20.71 1.03
C VAL A 63 12.33 -20.07 0.94
N THR A 64 11.45 -20.36 1.87
CA THR A 64 10.10 -19.79 1.97
C THR A 64 10.12 -18.28 2.23
N ASP A 65 11.13 -17.78 2.96
CA ASP A 65 11.31 -16.36 3.29
C ASP A 65 11.81 -15.54 2.09
N VAL A 66 12.22 -16.22 1.05
CA VAL A 66 12.65 -15.63 -0.22
C VAL A 66 11.59 -15.86 -1.32
N ALA A 67 11.09 -17.08 -1.45
CA ALA A 67 10.20 -17.46 -2.56
C ALA A 67 8.84 -16.73 -2.52
N TRP A 68 8.17 -16.73 -1.39
CA TRP A 68 6.88 -16.04 -1.26
C TRP A 68 6.98 -14.52 -1.36
N PRO A 69 7.94 -13.86 -0.68
CA PRO A 69 8.18 -12.44 -0.86
C PRO A 69 8.63 -12.05 -2.28
N ALA A 70 9.37 -12.91 -2.98
CA ALA A 70 9.71 -12.67 -4.38
C ALA A 70 8.46 -12.61 -5.28
N LEU A 71 7.53 -13.54 -5.08
CA LEU A 71 6.25 -13.54 -5.79
C LEU A 71 5.40 -12.30 -5.42
N ALA A 72 5.36 -11.92 -4.14
CA ALA A 72 4.73 -10.69 -3.69
C ALA A 72 5.36 -9.46 -4.35
N GLY A 73 6.69 -9.43 -4.45
CA GLY A 73 7.45 -8.38 -5.12
C GLY A 73 7.13 -8.25 -6.60
N LEU A 74 6.95 -9.36 -7.31
CA LEU A 74 6.52 -9.38 -8.70
C LEU A 74 5.13 -8.74 -8.87
N LEU A 75 4.15 -9.15 -8.03
CA LEU A 75 2.81 -8.56 -8.05
C LEU A 75 2.86 -7.06 -7.78
N MET A 76 3.60 -6.64 -6.78
CA MET A 76 3.74 -5.22 -6.41
C MET A 76 4.46 -4.40 -7.46
N ALA A 77 5.49 -4.95 -8.13
CA ALA A 77 6.22 -4.27 -9.19
C ALA A 77 5.33 -3.98 -10.40
N LEU A 78 4.50 -4.93 -10.78
CA LEU A 78 3.58 -4.78 -11.92
C LEU A 78 2.45 -3.80 -11.61
N THR A 79 2.00 -3.71 -10.37
CA THR A 79 0.84 -2.92 -9.98
C THR A 79 1.17 -1.53 -9.45
N ARG A 80 2.36 -1.29 -8.92
CA ARG A 80 2.76 0.03 -8.38
C ARG A 80 2.68 1.17 -9.42
N PRO A 81 3.15 1.03 -10.67
CA PRO A 81 2.94 2.06 -11.68
C PRO A 81 1.47 2.29 -12.01
N LEU A 82 0.65 1.23 -11.94
CA LEU A 82 -0.79 1.32 -12.17
C LEU A 82 -1.50 2.06 -11.02
N LEU A 83 -1.08 1.81 -9.78
CA LEU A 83 -1.54 2.57 -8.61
C LEU A 83 -1.28 4.07 -8.79
N TYR A 84 -0.05 4.45 -9.09
CA TYR A 84 0.31 5.84 -9.31
C TYR A 84 -0.41 6.47 -10.50
N GLN A 85 -0.63 5.73 -11.58
CA GLN A 85 -1.41 6.21 -12.74
C GLN A 85 -2.88 6.40 -12.38
N GLY A 86 -3.47 5.47 -11.62
CA GLY A 86 -4.85 5.55 -11.14
C GLY A 86 -5.06 6.78 -10.25
N MET A 87 -4.13 7.03 -9.33
CA MET A 87 -4.16 8.21 -8.45
C MET A 87 -3.91 9.52 -9.20
N ALA A 88 -3.12 9.51 -10.28
CA ALA A 88 -2.79 10.73 -11.02
C ALA A 88 -3.84 11.12 -12.08
N ARG A 89 -4.49 10.15 -12.70
CA ARG A 89 -5.34 10.37 -13.90
C ARG A 89 -6.81 10.01 -13.71
N GLY A 90 -7.12 9.16 -12.73
CA GLY A 90 -8.49 8.71 -12.48
C GLY A 90 -9.26 9.66 -11.57
N PRO A 91 -10.60 9.53 -11.52
CA PRO A 91 -11.37 10.09 -10.43
C PRO A 91 -10.96 9.35 -9.14
N VAL A 92 -10.16 10.03 -8.30
CA VAL A 92 -9.60 9.46 -7.07
C VAL A 92 -10.71 8.92 -6.16
N ALA A 93 -11.86 9.61 -6.16
CA ALA A 93 -13.06 9.20 -5.41
C ALA A 93 -13.64 7.84 -5.85
N VAL A 94 -13.26 7.31 -7.03
CA VAL A 94 -13.65 5.96 -7.51
C VAL A 94 -12.47 4.99 -7.36
N PHE A 95 -11.28 5.43 -7.72
CA PHE A 95 -10.10 4.56 -7.73
C PHE A 95 -9.67 4.14 -6.32
N ALA A 96 -9.59 5.11 -5.38
CA ALA A 96 -9.09 4.83 -4.02
C ALA A 96 -10.01 3.87 -3.23
N PRO A 97 -11.35 4.06 -3.17
CA PRO A 97 -12.22 3.06 -2.56
C PRO A 97 -12.16 1.72 -3.28
N GLY A 98 -12.12 1.73 -4.62
CA GLY A 98 -12.12 0.51 -5.42
C GLY A 98 -10.93 -0.40 -5.11
N PHE A 99 -9.71 0.13 -5.07
CA PHE A 99 -8.54 -0.69 -4.73
C PHE A 99 -8.51 -1.04 -3.24
N GLY A 100 -8.90 -0.14 -2.36
CA GLY A 100 -8.95 -0.41 -0.92
C GLY A 100 -9.91 -1.53 -0.56
N LEU A 101 -11.12 -1.52 -1.15
CA LEU A 101 -12.12 -2.57 -0.92
C LEU A 101 -11.65 -3.94 -1.43
N THR A 102 -11.10 -4.01 -2.64
CA THR A 102 -10.58 -5.28 -3.19
C THR A 102 -9.34 -5.76 -2.44
N MET A 103 -8.49 -4.85 -1.98
CA MET A 103 -7.36 -5.15 -1.13
C MET A 103 -7.77 -5.83 0.19
N ILE A 104 -8.84 -5.34 0.84
CA ILE A 104 -9.40 -5.93 2.06
C ILE A 104 -10.12 -7.26 1.75
N ALA A 105 -10.92 -7.30 0.70
CA ALA A 105 -11.75 -8.44 0.37
C ALA A 105 -10.92 -9.71 0.10
N VAL A 106 -9.77 -9.58 -0.58
CA VAL A 106 -8.95 -10.73 -0.96
C VAL A 106 -8.49 -11.55 0.25
N PRO A 107 -7.74 -11.01 1.24
CA PRO A 107 -7.32 -11.81 2.39
C PRO A 107 -8.48 -12.18 3.31
N THR A 108 -9.55 -11.40 3.37
CA THR A 108 -10.73 -11.73 4.16
C THR A 108 -11.47 -12.95 3.61
N LEU A 109 -11.61 -13.06 2.29
CA LEU A 109 -12.32 -14.15 1.64
C LEU A 109 -11.45 -15.39 1.44
N LEU A 110 -10.16 -15.20 1.12
CA LEU A 110 -9.24 -16.31 0.83
C LEU A 110 -8.48 -16.79 2.08
N GLY A 111 -8.40 -15.98 3.13
CA GLY A 111 -7.72 -16.31 4.37
C GLY A 111 -8.17 -17.65 4.98
N PRO A 112 -9.48 -17.91 5.11
CA PRO A 112 -9.98 -19.18 5.63
C PRO A 112 -9.51 -20.40 4.81
N LEU A 113 -9.31 -20.27 3.50
CA LEU A 113 -8.83 -21.36 2.63
C LEU A 113 -7.36 -21.72 2.91
N VAL A 114 -6.61 -20.84 3.54
CA VAL A 114 -5.20 -21.03 3.91
C VAL A 114 -4.98 -21.12 5.42
N GLY A 115 -6.08 -21.37 6.17
CA GLY A 115 -6.05 -21.61 7.62
C GLY A 115 -5.99 -20.33 8.48
N GLN A 116 -6.20 -19.15 7.89
CA GLN A 116 -6.32 -17.89 8.64
C GLN A 116 -7.78 -17.63 8.98
N HIS A 117 -8.15 -17.72 10.24
CA HIS A 117 -9.49 -17.44 10.72
C HIS A 117 -9.50 -16.13 11.51
N LEU A 118 -10.49 -15.29 11.24
CA LEU A 118 -10.73 -14.05 11.97
C LEU A 118 -11.59 -14.32 13.21
N ALA A 119 -11.21 -13.75 14.33
CA ALA A 119 -12.10 -13.65 15.49
C ALA A 119 -13.31 -12.75 15.17
N THR A 120 -14.41 -12.92 15.86
CA THR A 120 -15.64 -12.12 15.64
C THR A 120 -15.36 -10.62 15.75
N VAL A 121 -14.52 -10.22 16.70
CA VAL A 121 -14.14 -8.81 16.91
C VAL A 121 -13.27 -8.29 15.75
N GLU A 122 -12.38 -9.12 15.21
CA GLU A 122 -11.59 -8.78 14.03
C GLU A 122 -12.48 -8.65 12.78
N LEU A 123 -13.48 -9.52 12.62
CA LEU A 123 -14.46 -9.40 11.54
C LEU A 123 -15.26 -8.10 11.63
N LEU A 124 -15.66 -7.68 12.84
CA LEU A 124 -16.25 -6.36 13.05
C LEU A 124 -15.30 -5.23 12.64
N GLY A 125 -14.02 -5.35 12.95
CA GLY A 125 -12.98 -4.41 12.49
C GLY A 125 -12.91 -4.31 10.97
N VAL A 126 -12.96 -5.45 10.25
CA VAL A 126 -13.00 -5.47 8.78
C VAL A 126 -14.27 -4.81 8.25
N LEU A 127 -15.43 -5.13 8.83
CA LEU A 127 -16.71 -4.53 8.43
C LEU A 127 -16.76 -3.01 8.65
N LEU A 128 -16.08 -2.49 9.67
CA LEU A 128 -15.93 -1.05 9.91
C LEU A 128 -14.90 -0.40 8.97
N ALA A 129 -13.86 -1.13 8.56
CA ALA A 129 -12.87 -0.63 7.60
C ALA A 129 -13.48 -0.35 6.21
N VAL A 130 -14.47 -1.15 5.80
CA VAL A 130 -15.15 -0.98 4.50
C VAL A 130 -15.78 0.41 4.34
N PRO A 131 -16.72 0.86 5.19
CA PRO A 131 -17.26 2.21 5.10
C PRO A 131 -16.19 3.29 5.37
N ALA A 132 -15.21 3.03 6.23
CA ALA A 132 -14.12 3.95 6.46
C ALA A 132 -13.37 4.30 5.16
N VAL A 133 -12.93 3.29 4.41
CA VAL A 133 -12.21 3.46 3.15
C VAL A 133 -13.04 4.21 2.11
N VAL A 134 -14.33 3.86 1.98
CA VAL A 134 -15.24 4.52 1.03
C VAL A 134 -15.44 5.98 1.38
N LEU A 135 -15.74 6.29 2.62
CA LEU A 135 -16.04 7.65 3.08
C LEU A 135 -14.80 8.54 3.11
N LEU A 136 -13.64 8.02 3.53
CA LEU A 136 -12.38 8.77 3.51
C LEU A 136 -11.95 9.14 2.09
N SER A 137 -12.25 8.29 1.11
CA SER A 137 -11.90 8.53 -0.29
C SER A 137 -12.90 9.43 -1.03
N SER A 138 -14.03 9.78 -0.42
CA SER A 138 -15.14 10.55 -1.02
C SER A 138 -14.95 12.06 -0.82
N GLY A 139 -14.00 12.68 -1.58
CA GLY A 139 -13.70 14.11 -1.45
C GLY A 139 -14.90 15.02 -1.76
N ASP A 140 -15.38 15.00 -3.00
CA ASP A 140 -16.48 15.89 -3.48
C ASP A 140 -17.88 15.23 -3.39
N GLY A 141 -18.00 14.12 -2.68
CA GLY A 141 -19.22 13.35 -2.52
C GLY A 141 -19.09 11.88 -2.98
N LEU A 142 -20.10 11.10 -2.66
CA LEU A 142 -20.13 9.67 -3.06
C LEU A 142 -20.32 9.57 -4.58
N PRO A 143 -19.49 8.81 -5.28
CA PRO A 143 -19.67 8.61 -6.71
C PRO A 143 -21.00 7.86 -6.97
N ARG A 144 -21.70 8.21 -8.04
CA ARG A 144 -22.92 7.52 -8.44
C ARG A 144 -22.59 6.09 -8.83
N LEU A 145 -23.30 5.11 -8.29
CA LEU A 145 -23.04 3.68 -8.55
C LEU A 145 -22.97 3.34 -10.06
N GLY A 146 -23.83 3.96 -10.88
CA GLY A 146 -23.79 3.76 -12.34
C GLY A 146 -22.51 4.27 -13.02
N GLU A 147 -21.87 5.30 -12.49
CA GLU A 147 -20.60 5.83 -13.00
C GLU A 147 -19.44 4.93 -12.56
N VAL A 148 -19.50 4.39 -11.35
CA VAL A 148 -18.50 3.46 -10.81
C VAL A 148 -18.38 2.22 -11.69
N PHE A 149 -19.50 1.54 -11.99
CA PHE A 149 -19.49 0.31 -12.78
C PHE A 149 -19.17 0.50 -14.27
N ARG A 150 -19.38 1.71 -14.81
CA ARG A 150 -19.04 2.04 -16.20
C ARG A 150 -17.59 2.46 -16.38
N SER A 151 -16.90 2.79 -15.32
CA SER A 151 -15.54 3.32 -15.38
C SER A 151 -14.51 2.19 -15.56
N ARG A 152 -13.66 2.30 -16.60
CA ARG A 152 -12.45 1.44 -16.74
C ARG A 152 -11.52 1.55 -15.54
N VAL A 153 -11.66 2.61 -14.75
CA VAL A 153 -10.87 2.88 -13.54
C VAL A 153 -11.18 1.87 -12.44
N ILE A 154 -12.42 1.36 -12.34
CA ILE A 154 -12.77 0.35 -11.33
C ILE A 154 -12.07 -0.98 -11.59
N GLY A 155 -11.94 -1.41 -12.85
CA GLY A 155 -11.19 -2.61 -13.22
C GLY A 155 -9.71 -2.47 -12.85
N LEU A 156 -9.12 -1.30 -13.11
CA LEU A 156 -7.73 -1.01 -12.71
C LEU A 156 -7.58 -1.02 -11.18
N ALA A 157 -8.51 -0.41 -10.46
CA ALA A 157 -8.54 -0.40 -9.00
C ALA A 157 -8.64 -1.83 -8.43
N ALA A 158 -9.51 -2.67 -9.01
CA ALA A 158 -9.65 -4.06 -8.61
C ALA A 158 -8.37 -4.87 -8.84
N VAL A 159 -7.70 -4.70 -9.98
CA VAL A 159 -6.41 -5.36 -10.25
C VAL A 159 -5.36 -4.94 -9.21
N VAL A 160 -5.24 -3.65 -8.95
CA VAL A 160 -4.27 -3.11 -7.97
C VAL A 160 -4.59 -3.65 -6.57
N GLY A 161 -5.82 -3.53 -6.11
CA GLY A 161 -6.21 -3.98 -4.77
C GLY A 161 -6.06 -5.48 -4.58
N THR A 162 -6.49 -6.28 -5.57
CA THR A 162 -6.30 -7.74 -5.54
C THR A 162 -4.82 -8.11 -5.44
N SER A 163 -3.96 -7.47 -6.22
CA SER A 163 -2.52 -7.74 -6.19
C SER A 163 -1.89 -7.39 -4.83
N ILE A 164 -2.29 -6.26 -4.22
CA ILE A 164 -1.80 -5.85 -2.90
C ILE A 164 -2.29 -6.83 -1.83
N GLY A 165 -3.57 -7.20 -1.87
CA GLY A 165 -4.15 -8.17 -0.93
C GLY A 165 -3.48 -9.55 -1.01
N LEU A 166 -3.25 -10.06 -2.23
CA LEU A 166 -2.50 -11.31 -2.46
C LEU A 166 -1.05 -11.19 -1.99
N ALA A 167 -0.37 -10.08 -2.28
CA ALA A 167 1.00 -9.88 -1.83
C ALA A 167 1.10 -9.92 -0.29
N GLY A 168 0.14 -9.31 0.42
CA GLY A 168 0.04 -9.40 1.88
C GLY A 168 -0.09 -10.84 2.36
N MET A 169 -0.96 -11.65 1.73
CA MET A 169 -1.12 -13.07 2.07
C MET A 169 0.16 -13.89 1.82
N LEU A 170 0.90 -13.57 0.76
CA LEU A 170 2.17 -14.25 0.45
C LEU A 170 3.24 -13.94 1.50
N ILE A 171 3.31 -12.69 1.98
CA ILE A 171 4.28 -12.28 3.00
C ILE A 171 4.04 -13.01 4.32
N THR A 172 2.79 -13.30 4.69
CA THR A 172 2.50 -14.07 5.94
C THR A 172 3.00 -15.51 5.92
N ARG A 173 3.57 -15.99 4.81
CA ARG A 173 4.19 -17.31 4.68
C ARG A 173 5.66 -17.34 5.07
N ALA A 174 6.28 -16.19 5.26
CA ALA A 174 7.65 -16.08 5.73
C ALA A 174 7.71 -16.12 7.27
N ASP A 175 8.84 -16.56 7.80
CA ASP A 175 9.06 -16.66 9.25
C ASP A 175 9.44 -15.30 9.85
N PRO A 176 8.93 -14.93 11.03
CA PRO A 176 9.37 -13.74 11.75
C PRO A 176 10.88 -13.68 12.03
N ALA A 177 11.56 -14.83 12.16
CA ALA A 177 13.02 -14.90 12.34
C ALA A 177 13.82 -14.37 11.14
N ALA A 178 13.20 -14.33 9.94
CA ALA A 178 13.81 -13.73 8.74
C ALA A 178 13.91 -12.20 8.80
N GLY A 179 13.31 -11.55 9.80
CA GLY A 179 13.40 -10.11 10.02
C GLY A 179 12.92 -9.29 8.81
N GLU A 180 13.81 -8.40 8.31
CA GLU A 180 13.49 -7.52 7.17
C GLU A 180 13.84 -8.14 5.80
N VAL A 181 14.34 -9.37 5.74
CA VAL A 181 14.72 -10.06 4.50
C VAL A 181 13.52 -10.19 3.54
N PRO A 182 12.31 -10.58 3.97
CA PRO A 182 11.15 -10.63 3.09
C PRO A 182 10.83 -9.29 2.41
N ALA A 183 10.94 -8.17 3.15
CA ALA A 183 10.76 -6.82 2.59
C ALA A 183 11.83 -6.50 1.57
N LEU A 184 13.10 -6.81 1.88
CA LEU A 184 14.23 -6.57 0.99
C LEU A 184 14.09 -7.37 -0.32
N VAL A 185 13.75 -8.66 -0.25
CA VAL A 185 13.55 -9.52 -1.42
C VAL A 185 12.44 -8.97 -2.30
N MET A 186 11.29 -8.61 -1.72
CA MET A 186 10.17 -8.03 -2.46
C MET A 186 10.58 -6.75 -3.21
N LEU A 187 11.34 -5.87 -2.57
CA LEU A 187 11.82 -4.62 -3.16
C LEU A 187 12.89 -4.87 -4.24
N LEU A 188 13.80 -5.83 -4.04
CA LEU A 188 14.81 -6.23 -5.05
C LEU A 188 14.16 -6.74 -6.33
N VAL A 189 13.17 -7.63 -6.21
CA VAL A 189 12.37 -8.09 -7.35
C VAL A 189 11.68 -6.89 -8.03
N GLY A 190 11.18 -5.96 -7.22
CA GLY A 190 10.61 -4.70 -7.71
C GLY A 190 11.57 -3.91 -8.59
N VAL A 191 12.83 -3.75 -8.18
CA VAL A 191 13.86 -3.06 -8.97
C VAL A 191 14.15 -3.83 -10.26
N VAL A 192 14.34 -5.14 -10.19
CA VAL A 192 14.62 -5.99 -11.36
C VAL A 192 13.51 -5.88 -12.41
N VAL A 193 12.25 -5.89 -11.99
CA VAL A 193 11.09 -5.82 -12.91
C VAL A 193 10.88 -4.39 -13.45
N LEU A 194 11.02 -3.38 -12.60
CA LEU A 194 10.77 -2.00 -12.99
C LEU A 194 11.88 -1.40 -13.85
N SER A 195 13.13 -1.85 -13.73
CA SER A 195 14.26 -1.30 -14.48
C SER A 195 14.10 -1.40 -16.01
N PRO A 196 13.84 -2.59 -16.60
CA PRO A 196 13.63 -2.69 -18.04
C PRO A 196 12.36 -1.95 -18.47
N LEU A 197 11.32 -1.94 -17.64
CA LEU A 197 10.08 -1.23 -17.95
C LEU A 197 10.28 0.29 -17.95
N ALA A 198 11.11 0.83 -17.04
CA ALA A 198 11.48 2.23 -17.03
C ALA A 198 12.31 2.60 -18.27
N HIS A 199 13.29 1.76 -18.63
CA HIS A 199 14.08 1.97 -19.85
C HIS A 199 13.20 1.98 -21.10
N ALA A 200 12.31 1.01 -21.25
CA ALA A 200 11.42 0.91 -22.41
C ALA A 200 10.43 2.06 -22.55
N ARG A 201 10.00 2.67 -21.44
CA ARG A 201 8.97 3.73 -21.43
C ARG A 201 9.52 5.14 -21.35
N SER A 202 10.71 5.32 -20.79
CA SER A 202 11.33 6.64 -20.54
C SER A 202 12.64 6.83 -21.31
N GLY A 203 13.14 5.79 -21.98
CA GLY A 203 14.46 5.80 -22.64
C GLY A 203 15.65 5.79 -21.67
N SER A 204 15.40 5.83 -20.38
CA SER A 204 16.44 5.87 -19.34
C SER A 204 15.97 5.19 -18.05
N VAL A 205 16.89 4.49 -17.40
CA VAL A 205 16.71 3.97 -16.03
C VAL A 205 16.90 5.09 -15.00
N TRP A 206 17.69 6.11 -15.33
CA TRP A 206 17.96 7.23 -14.44
C TRP A 206 16.78 8.20 -14.43
N PRO A 207 16.26 8.55 -13.22
CA PRO A 207 15.15 9.47 -13.10
C PRO A 207 15.59 10.89 -13.46
N ASP A 208 14.68 11.63 -14.09
CA ASP A 208 14.83 13.06 -14.29
C ASP A 208 14.97 13.80 -12.96
N GLN A 209 15.62 14.95 -12.98
CA GLN A 209 15.90 15.74 -11.77
C GLN A 209 14.63 16.11 -11.00
N MET A 210 13.51 16.34 -11.71
CA MET A 210 12.19 16.60 -11.09
C MET A 210 11.62 15.41 -10.33
N ILE A 211 12.00 14.17 -10.69
CA ILE A 211 11.56 12.94 -10.06
C ILE A 211 12.57 12.46 -9.02
N ARG A 212 13.87 12.69 -9.25
CA ARG A 212 14.95 12.14 -8.46
C ARG A 212 14.90 12.57 -6.99
N ARG A 213 14.85 13.88 -6.71
CA ARG A 213 14.83 14.38 -5.32
C ARG A 213 13.55 13.95 -4.57
N PRO A 214 12.33 14.18 -5.10
CA PRO A 214 11.13 13.64 -4.46
C PRO A 214 11.15 12.13 -4.33
N GLY A 215 11.61 11.40 -5.36
CA GLY A 215 11.69 9.95 -5.36
C GLY A 215 12.62 9.37 -4.27
N LEU A 216 13.74 10.02 -3.98
CA LEU A 216 14.61 9.63 -2.87
C LEU A 216 13.93 9.79 -1.51
N LEU A 217 13.28 10.93 -1.26
CA LEU A 217 12.54 11.15 -0.02
C LEU A 217 11.37 10.18 0.12
N LEU A 218 10.59 10.01 -0.95
CA LEU A 218 9.48 9.05 -0.98
C LEU A 218 9.97 7.61 -0.84
N GLY A 219 11.18 7.30 -1.31
CA GLY A 219 11.80 5.99 -1.13
C GLY A 219 12.14 5.68 0.32
N CYS A 220 12.62 6.66 1.08
CA CYS A 220 12.81 6.49 2.53
C CYS A 220 11.48 6.28 3.24
N ILE A 221 10.45 7.07 2.91
CA ILE A 221 9.10 6.94 3.46
C ILE A 221 8.51 5.56 3.12
N SER A 222 8.54 5.17 1.84
CA SER A 222 8.05 3.87 1.38
C SER A 222 8.84 2.70 1.94
N GLY A 223 10.16 2.80 2.02
CA GLY A 223 11.00 1.75 2.62
C GLY A 223 10.64 1.49 4.07
N SER A 224 10.43 2.56 4.85
CA SER A 224 9.94 2.44 6.23
C SER A 224 8.54 1.80 6.26
N ALA A 225 7.63 2.21 5.36
CA ALA A 225 6.31 1.61 5.26
C ALA A 225 6.37 0.11 4.93
N PHE A 226 7.26 -0.30 4.00
CA PHE A 226 7.44 -1.71 3.64
C PHE A 226 8.03 -2.53 4.79
N ALA A 227 9.03 -2.03 5.50
CA ALA A 227 9.58 -2.70 6.67
C ALA A 227 8.51 -2.89 7.74
N LEU A 228 7.78 -1.83 8.10
CA LEU A 228 6.71 -1.89 9.10
C LEU A 228 5.56 -2.82 8.69
N SER A 229 5.12 -2.74 7.41
CA SER A 229 4.04 -3.60 6.92
C SER A 229 4.46 -5.08 6.87
N THR A 230 5.69 -5.37 6.43
CA THR A 230 6.22 -6.74 6.46
C THR A 230 6.30 -7.26 7.88
N ALA A 231 6.85 -6.50 8.81
CA ALA A 231 6.89 -6.87 10.22
C ALA A 231 5.49 -7.09 10.83
N ALA A 232 4.47 -6.36 10.35
CA ALA A 232 3.08 -6.57 10.74
C ALA A 232 2.52 -7.89 10.17
N TYR A 233 2.74 -8.16 8.87
CA TYR A 233 2.28 -9.40 8.21
C TYR A 233 2.93 -10.66 8.78
N LEU A 234 4.21 -10.60 9.16
CA LEU A 234 4.92 -11.73 9.79
C LEU A 234 4.37 -12.09 11.17
N ARG A 235 3.62 -11.19 11.82
CA ARG A 235 3.15 -11.34 13.20
C ARG A 235 1.63 -11.31 13.35
N GLY A 236 0.89 -11.04 12.27
CA GLY A 236 -0.56 -10.88 12.29
C GLY A 236 -1.26 -11.51 11.09
N SER A 237 -2.58 -11.62 11.14
CA SER A 237 -3.35 -12.12 10.01
C SER A 237 -3.32 -11.14 8.83
N ALA A 238 -3.25 -11.69 7.61
CA ALA A 238 -3.25 -10.88 6.39
C ALA A 238 -4.47 -9.97 6.30
N ALA A 239 -5.65 -10.42 6.71
CA ALA A 239 -6.88 -9.65 6.64
C ALA A 239 -6.85 -8.43 7.57
N VAL A 240 -6.42 -8.59 8.81
CA VAL A 240 -6.30 -7.48 9.80
C VAL A 240 -5.27 -6.46 9.34
N VAL A 241 -4.07 -6.91 8.98
CA VAL A 241 -2.98 -6.01 8.56
C VAL A 241 -3.37 -5.26 7.30
N THR A 242 -3.95 -5.96 6.31
CA THR A 242 -4.40 -5.34 5.06
C THR A 242 -5.52 -4.34 5.28
N ALA A 243 -6.50 -4.64 6.15
CA ALA A 243 -7.59 -3.72 6.47
C ALA A 243 -7.07 -2.43 7.13
N LEU A 244 -6.09 -2.55 8.03
CA LEU A 244 -5.45 -1.40 8.67
C LEU A 244 -4.65 -0.56 7.67
N ILE A 245 -3.88 -1.18 6.79
CA ILE A 245 -3.14 -0.48 5.74
C ILE A 245 -4.10 0.20 4.76
N ALA A 246 -5.25 -0.42 4.45
CA ALA A 246 -6.26 0.16 3.57
C ALA A 246 -6.91 1.45 4.12
N LEU A 247 -6.67 1.80 5.39
CA LEU A 247 -7.07 3.08 5.98
C LEU A 247 -6.11 4.24 5.62
N CYS A 248 -5.04 3.99 4.84
CA CYS A 248 -4.09 5.03 4.40
C CYS A 248 -4.76 6.26 3.73
N PRO A 249 -5.93 6.19 3.05
CA PRO A 249 -6.61 7.39 2.56
C PRO A 249 -6.97 8.39 3.67
N GLY A 250 -7.21 7.93 4.89
CA GLY A 250 -7.44 8.82 6.05
C GLY A 250 -6.23 9.69 6.36
N VAL A 251 -5.03 9.10 6.30
CA VAL A 251 -3.77 9.83 6.44
C VAL A 251 -3.57 10.78 5.25
N SER A 252 -3.87 10.31 4.04
CA SER A 252 -3.79 11.15 2.82
C SER A 252 -4.68 12.38 2.93
N VAL A 253 -5.90 12.25 3.43
CA VAL A 253 -6.82 13.38 3.69
C VAL A 253 -6.23 14.34 4.73
N ALA A 254 -5.70 13.83 5.84
CA ALA A 254 -5.09 14.67 6.87
C ALA A 254 -3.86 15.43 6.35
N VAL A 255 -3.02 14.79 5.54
CA VAL A 255 -1.86 15.42 4.88
C VAL A 255 -2.32 16.48 3.87
N ALA A 256 -3.31 16.19 3.04
CA ALA A 256 -3.85 17.12 2.07
C ALA A 256 -4.47 18.35 2.75
N TRP A 257 -5.22 18.15 3.82
CA TRP A 257 -5.75 19.24 4.65
C TRP A 257 -4.64 20.09 5.26
N ARG A 258 -3.61 19.46 5.85
CA ARG A 258 -2.57 20.19 6.58
C ARG A 258 -1.56 20.89 5.68
N PHE A 259 -1.20 20.30 4.54
CA PHE A 259 -0.10 20.77 3.68
C PHE A 259 -0.54 21.30 2.32
N LEU A 260 -1.70 20.89 1.82
CA LEU A 260 -2.23 21.32 0.52
C LEU A 260 -3.40 22.29 0.65
N ASN A 261 -3.80 22.65 1.90
CA ASN A 261 -4.95 23.50 2.21
C ASN A 261 -6.28 22.98 1.61
N GLU A 262 -6.41 21.67 1.42
CA GLU A 262 -7.65 21.06 0.96
C GLU A 262 -8.68 21.03 2.10
N LYS A 263 -9.96 21.23 1.78
CA LYS A 263 -11.03 21.20 2.77
C LYS A 263 -11.46 19.76 3.05
N VAL A 264 -11.53 19.40 4.33
CA VAL A 264 -12.11 18.12 4.76
C VAL A 264 -13.63 18.22 4.73
N VAL A 265 -14.29 17.28 4.08
CA VAL A 265 -15.75 17.22 4.01
C VAL A 265 -16.32 16.36 5.15
N PRO A 266 -17.59 16.58 5.58
CA PRO A 266 -18.20 15.83 6.68
C PRO A 266 -18.19 14.30 6.49
N LEU A 267 -18.30 13.81 5.24
CA LEU A 267 -18.20 12.39 4.92
C LEU A 267 -16.84 11.80 5.28
N GLN A 268 -15.76 12.54 5.08
CA GLN A 268 -14.40 12.11 5.44
C GLN A 268 -14.21 12.05 6.96
N LEU A 269 -14.83 12.99 7.70
CA LEU A 269 -14.81 12.93 9.18
C LEU A 269 -15.53 11.67 9.69
N LEU A 270 -16.69 11.36 9.11
CA LEU A 270 -17.42 10.14 9.43
C LEU A 270 -16.59 8.89 9.07
N GLY A 271 -15.94 8.89 7.90
CA GLY A 271 -15.02 7.82 7.50
C GLY A 271 -13.86 7.65 8.49
N GLY A 272 -13.30 8.76 8.99
CA GLY A 272 -12.30 8.77 10.05
C GLY A 272 -12.79 8.11 11.34
N ALA A 273 -14.02 8.39 11.76
CA ALA A 273 -14.64 7.78 12.94
C ALA A 273 -14.79 6.25 12.76
N PHE A 274 -15.24 5.78 11.59
CA PHE A 274 -15.26 4.36 11.27
C PHE A 274 -13.85 3.73 11.27
N GLY A 275 -12.86 4.46 10.73
CA GLY A 275 -11.46 4.03 10.75
C GLY A 275 -10.92 3.84 12.16
N VAL A 276 -11.16 4.80 13.05
CA VAL A 276 -10.78 4.67 14.47
C VAL A 276 -11.48 3.49 15.13
N ALA A 277 -12.79 3.33 14.92
CA ALA A 277 -13.55 2.19 15.46
C ALA A 277 -13.02 0.84 14.95
N SER A 278 -12.61 0.76 13.68
CA SER A 278 -11.96 -0.42 13.09
C SER A 278 -10.63 -0.74 13.80
N VAL A 279 -9.76 0.26 14.00
CA VAL A 279 -8.47 0.08 14.71
C VAL A 279 -8.70 -0.41 16.15
N VAL A 280 -9.68 0.17 16.85
CA VAL A 280 -10.04 -0.25 18.22
C VAL A 280 -10.53 -1.71 18.23
N SER A 281 -11.41 -2.10 17.29
CA SER A 281 -11.89 -3.48 17.18
C SER A 281 -10.74 -4.46 16.97
N PHE A 282 -9.79 -4.17 16.08
CA PHE A 282 -8.62 -5.01 15.87
C PHE A 282 -7.71 -5.08 17.09
N SER A 283 -7.59 -3.98 17.84
CA SER A 283 -6.78 -3.95 19.07
C SER A 283 -7.38 -4.77 20.21
N LEU A 284 -8.71 -4.95 20.24
CA LEU A 284 -9.41 -5.78 21.21
C LEU A 284 -9.41 -7.27 20.84
N GLY A 285 -9.23 -7.59 19.56
CA GLY A 285 -9.18 -8.98 19.06
C GLY A 285 -7.77 -9.59 19.01
N SER A 286 -6.72 -8.78 19.22
CA SER A 286 -5.32 -9.17 19.03
C SER A 286 -4.56 -9.43 20.33
#